data_dafd73db022946b35ab8d560d581249e
#
_entry.id   dafd73db022946b35ab8d560d581249e
#
_cell.length_a   1.000
_cell.length_b   1.000
_cell.length_c   1.000
_cell.angle_alpha   90.00
_cell.angle_beta   90.00
_cell.angle_gamma   90.00
#
_symmetry.space_group_name_H-M   'P 1'
#
loop_
_entity.id
_entity.type
_entity.pdbx_description
1 polymer ?
#
loop_
_entity_poly.entity_id
_entity_poly.type
_entity_poly.pdbx_seq_one_letter_code
_entity_poly.pdbx_strand_id
1 'polypeptide(L)'
;MYRMLIVDDERIIRETLSRHIDWAALDVQVIGTASNGLEAYDIIMDEYPDIVMTDIKMPGFSGLELLQRIKSLHPDIEFILLSGYGEFEYAQKAMQWGVRHYLLKPCSDEKIVASVQSVIEEISRRRMAEPQDASAAMQELGDSAILNLLNECIAQGDGSYDAIYAPYKKFLDFDNTPYELCYLYFLDPPSLQDALSQIRIFREKYTPGIPFYAIYVQQCLLFFFRSYHLEYDALDTYMTSLRLPLQEIPVEYK
;
A
#
# COMPACT_ATOMS: atom_id res chain seq x y z
N MET A 1 2.42 -2.58 -15.73
CA MET A 1 1.36 -3.63 -15.80
C MET A 1 0.54 -3.54 -14.53
N TYR A 2 -0.77 -3.35 -14.63
CA TYR A 2 -1.69 -3.20 -13.51
C TYR A 2 -2.22 -4.57 -13.08
N ARG A 3 -2.32 -4.81 -11.78
CA ARG A 3 -2.77 -6.08 -11.20
C ARG A 3 -4.25 -5.99 -10.86
N MET A 4 -5.06 -6.90 -11.38
CA MET A 4 -6.51 -6.88 -11.18
C MET A 4 -7.02 -8.18 -10.59
N LEU A 5 -7.88 -8.09 -9.57
CA LEU A 5 -8.66 -9.19 -9.00
C LEU A 5 -10.10 -9.11 -9.50
N ILE A 6 -10.69 -10.24 -9.90
CA ILE A 6 -12.11 -10.34 -10.31
C ILE A 6 -12.86 -11.16 -9.27
N VAL A 7 -13.96 -10.61 -8.77
CA VAL A 7 -14.76 -11.18 -7.68
C VAL A 7 -16.22 -11.26 -8.09
N ASP A 8 -16.79 -12.45 -8.11
CA ASP A 8 -18.21 -12.69 -8.45
C ASP A 8 -18.60 -14.08 -7.92
N ASP A 9 -19.78 -14.27 -7.38
CA ASP A 9 -20.20 -15.60 -6.89
C ASP A 9 -20.54 -16.56 -8.03
N GLU A 10 -20.90 -16.04 -9.22
CA GLU A 10 -21.19 -16.83 -10.40
C GLU A 10 -19.91 -17.22 -11.15
N ARG A 11 -19.56 -18.51 -11.10
CA ARG A 11 -18.36 -19.06 -11.76
C ARG A 11 -18.28 -18.69 -13.25
N ILE A 12 -19.40 -18.74 -13.96
CA ILE A 12 -19.43 -18.47 -15.40
C ILE A 12 -19.02 -17.01 -15.66
N ILE A 13 -19.50 -16.08 -14.86
CA ILE A 13 -19.15 -14.66 -14.98
C ILE A 13 -17.64 -14.46 -14.72
N ARG A 14 -17.11 -15.04 -13.64
CA ARG A 14 -15.66 -14.96 -13.35
C ARG A 14 -14.82 -15.49 -14.50
N GLU A 15 -15.15 -16.68 -15.04
CA GLU A 15 -14.39 -17.29 -16.14
C GLU A 15 -14.51 -16.45 -17.42
N THR A 16 -15.70 -15.92 -17.71
CA THR A 16 -15.91 -15.05 -18.88
C THR A 16 -15.11 -13.76 -18.76
N LEU A 17 -15.23 -13.04 -17.65
CA LEU A 17 -14.51 -11.78 -17.43
C LEU A 17 -12.99 -11.98 -17.44
N SER A 18 -12.50 -13.08 -16.89
CA SER A 18 -11.05 -13.31 -16.82
C SER A 18 -10.41 -13.72 -18.15
N ARG A 19 -11.18 -14.32 -19.09
CA ARG A 19 -10.64 -14.93 -20.31
C ARG A 19 -11.11 -14.32 -21.62
N HIS A 20 -12.31 -13.69 -21.62
CA HIS A 20 -12.94 -13.22 -22.86
C HIS A 20 -12.38 -11.86 -23.28
N ILE A 21 -11.97 -11.04 -22.35
CA ILE A 21 -11.37 -9.72 -22.59
C ILE A 21 -9.85 -9.87 -22.67
N ASP A 22 -9.25 -9.24 -23.69
CA ASP A 22 -7.78 -9.17 -23.81
C ASP A 22 -7.21 -8.10 -22.84
N TRP A 23 -7.03 -8.51 -21.61
CA TRP A 23 -6.49 -7.64 -20.55
C TRP A 23 -5.05 -7.22 -20.80
N ALA A 24 -4.27 -8.05 -21.49
CA ALA A 24 -2.89 -7.74 -21.81
C ALA A 24 -2.77 -6.53 -22.74
N ALA A 25 -3.73 -6.36 -23.66
CA ALA A 25 -3.80 -5.17 -24.52
C ALA A 25 -4.03 -3.86 -23.75
N LEU A 26 -4.50 -3.95 -22.49
CA LEU A 26 -4.73 -2.81 -21.59
C LEU A 26 -3.62 -2.65 -20.54
N ASP A 27 -2.51 -3.39 -20.66
CA ASP A 27 -1.45 -3.46 -19.64
C ASP A 27 -1.95 -3.94 -18.26
N VAL A 28 -2.96 -4.82 -18.25
CA VAL A 28 -3.58 -5.39 -17.05
C VAL A 28 -3.27 -6.88 -16.96
N GLN A 29 -2.92 -7.33 -15.77
CA GLN A 29 -2.79 -8.74 -15.41
C GLN A 29 -3.91 -9.13 -14.44
N VAL A 30 -4.74 -10.08 -14.79
CA VAL A 30 -5.67 -10.72 -13.85
C VAL A 30 -4.86 -11.66 -12.97
N ILE A 31 -4.67 -11.28 -11.70
CA ILE A 31 -3.85 -12.03 -10.74
C ILE A 31 -4.61 -13.21 -10.10
N GLY A 32 -5.94 -13.16 -10.14
CA GLY A 32 -6.79 -14.18 -9.57
C GLY A 32 -8.27 -13.88 -9.73
N THR A 33 -9.09 -14.83 -9.29
CA THR A 33 -10.54 -14.66 -9.17
C THR A 33 -11.00 -15.17 -7.81
N ALA A 34 -12.00 -14.55 -7.21
CA ALA A 34 -12.61 -14.97 -5.96
C ALA A 34 -14.12 -15.18 -6.12
N SER A 35 -14.67 -16.11 -5.36
CA SER A 35 -16.09 -16.48 -5.40
C SER A 35 -16.95 -15.77 -4.36
N ASN A 36 -16.35 -15.06 -3.43
CA ASN A 36 -17.00 -14.32 -2.35
C ASN A 36 -16.05 -13.27 -1.78
N GLY A 37 -16.60 -12.37 -0.96
CA GLY A 37 -15.84 -11.28 -0.39
C GLY A 37 -14.76 -11.70 0.61
N LEU A 38 -14.91 -12.83 1.30
CA LEU A 38 -13.89 -13.31 2.26
C LEU A 38 -12.66 -13.83 1.51
N GLU A 39 -12.86 -14.67 0.51
CA GLU A 39 -11.78 -15.15 -0.36
C GLU A 39 -11.08 -13.97 -1.06
N ALA A 40 -11.87 -13.00 -1.53
CA ALA A 40 -11.32 -11.79 -2.14
C ALA A 40 -10.49 -10.97 -1.15
N TYR A 41 -10.93 -10.85 0.10
CA TYR A 41 -10.21 -10.15 1.14
C TYR A 41 -8.83 -10.78 1.38
N ASP A 42 -8.77 -12.11 1.53
CA ASP A 42 -7.51 -12.82 1.74
C ASP A 42 -6.55 -12.61 0.56
N ILE A 43 -7.03 -12.75 -0.69
CA ILE A 43 -6.21 -12.51 -1.89
C ILE A 43 -5.74 -11.04 -1.96
N ILE A 44 -6.60 -10.07 -1.62
CA ILE A 44 -6.21 -8.66 -1.62
C ILE A 44 -5.11 -8.38 -0.60
N MET A 45 -5.19 -9.00 0.58
CA MET A 45 -4.18 -8.82 1.62
C MET A 45 -2.84 -9.48 1.28
N ASP A 46 -2.85 -10.56 0.51
CA ASP A 46 -1.63 -11.26 0.10
C ASP A 46 -0.99 -10.67 -1.17
N GLU A 47 -1.82 -10.25 -2.13
CA GLU A 47 -1.38 -9.93 -3.48
C GLU A 47 -1.40 -8.43 -3.82
N TYR A 48 -2.06 -7.60 -3.02
CA TYR A 48 -2.15 -6.14 -3.21
C TYR A 48 -2.45 -5.71 -4.66
N PRO A 49 -3.65 -6.03 -5.20
CA PRO A 49 -4.01 -5.62 -6.55
C PRO A 49 -4.18 -4.10 -6.66
N ASP A 50 -3.94 -3.55 -7.85
CA ASP A 50 -4.25 -2.16 -8.15
C ASP A 50 -5.77 -1.93 -8.33
N ILE A 51 -6.45 -2.94 -8.87
CA ILE A 51 -7.86 -2.89 -9.26
C ILE A 51 -8.60 -4.11 -8.71
N VAL A 52 -9.75 -3.89 -8.11
CA VAL A 52 -10.69 -4.94 -7.73
C VAL A 52 -12.00 -4.73 -8.48
N MET A 53 -12.35 -5.67 -9.36
CA MET A 53 -13.66 -5.71 -10.00
C MET A 53 -14.53 -6.71 -9.26
N THR A 54 -15.60 -6.25 -8.62
CA THR A 54 -16.41 -7.11 -7.75
C THR A 54 -17.91 -6.97 -8.00
N ASP A 55 -18.63 -8.10 -7.93
CA ASP A 55 -20.09 -8.04 -7.75
C ASP A 55 -20.41 -7.46 -6.36
N ILE A 56 -21.52 -6.76 -6.27
CA ILE A 56 -22.02 -6.20 -5.00
C ILE A 56 -22.66 -7.29 -4.16
N LYS A 57 -23.54 -8.09 -4.76
CA LYS A 57 -24.30 -9.11 -4.06
C LYS A 57 -23.62 -10.46 -4.15
N MET A 58 -22.98 -10.83 -3.07
CA MET A 58 -22.40 -12.16 -2.89
C MET A 58 -22.83 -12.74 -1.55
N PRO A 59 -23.00 -14.06 -1.46
CA PRO A 59 -23.34 -14.72 -0.20
C PRO A 59 -22.31 -14.47 0.90
N GLY A 60 -22.82 -14.18 2.11
CA GLY A 60 -21.99 -13.99 3.30
C GLY A 60 -21.35 -12.61 3.37
N PHE A 61 -20.21 -12.41 2.73
CA PHE A 61 -19.47 -11.14 2.73
C PHE A 61 -19.61 -10.47 1.36
N SER A 62 -20.40 -9.40 1.31
CA SER A 62 -20.76 -8.71 0.07
C SER A 62 -19.59 -7.88 -0.51
N GLY A 63 -19.66 -7.56 -1.81
CA GLY A 63 -18.68 -6.66 -2.44
C GLY A 63 -18.66 -5.25 -1.85
N LEU A 64 -19.78 -4.78 -1.31
CA LEU A 64 -19.84 -3.48 -0.65
C LEU A 64 -19.15 -3.49 0.74
N GLU A 65 -19.30 -4.56 1.50
CA GLU A 65 -18.58 -4.75 2.77
C GLU A 65 -17.07 -4.92 2.53
N LEU A 66 -16.70 -5.67 1.47
CA LEU A 66 -15.32 -5.79 1.01
C LEU A 66 -14.74 -4.41 0.68
N LEU A 67 -15.44 -3.63 -0.14
CA LEU A 67 -15.05 -2.26 -0.50
C LEU A 67 -14.80 -1.41 0.74
N GLN A 68 -15.76 -1.37 1.66
CA GLN A 68 -15.66 -0.57 2.87
C GLN A 68 -14.42 -0.94 3.69
N ARG A 69 -14.20 -2.23 3.87
CA ARG A 69 -13.09 -2.75 4.67
C ARG A 69 -11.74 -2.48 4.00
N ILE A 70 -11.64 -2.71 2.70
CA ILE A 70 -10.40 -2.49 1.97
C ILE A 70 -10.07 -1.00 1.84
N LYS A 71 -11.03 -0.14 1.49
CA LYS A 71 -10.78 1.30 1.36
C LYS A 71 -10.35 1.95 2.68
N SER A 72 -10.74 1.39 3.83
CA SER A 72 -10.26 1.85 5.13
C SER A 72 -8.81 1.49 5.41
N LEU A 73 -8.30 0.40 4.84
CA LEU A 73 -6.94 -0.11 5.04
C LEU A 73 -6.01 0.29 3.88
N HIS A 74 -6.52 0.22 2.66
CA HIS A 74 -5.80 0.41 1.41
C HIS A 74 -6.57 1.35 0.48
N PRO A 75 -6.54 2.68 0.73
CA PRO A 75 -7.31 3.66 -0.05
C PRO A 75 -6.89 3.72 -1.53
N ASP A 76 -5.68 3.26 -1.84
CA ASP A 76 -5.11 3.31 -3.20
C ASP A 76 -5.66 2.24 -4.14
N ILE A 77 -6.23 1.15 -3.60
CA ILE A 77 -6.83 0.10 -4.41
C ILE A 77 -8.13 0.63 -5.03
N GLU A 78 -8.24 0.61 -6.35
CA GLU A 78 -9.43 1.07 -7.04
C GLU A 78 -10.46 -0.04 -7.24
N PHE A 79 -11.73 0.34 -7.07
CA PHE A 79 -12.84 -0.60 -7.18
C PHE A 79 -13.72 -0.28 -8.39
N ILE A 80 -14.08 -1.35 -9.12
CA ILE A 80 -15.14 -1.35 -10.15
C ILE A 80 -16.23 -2.26 -9.61
N LEU A 81 -17.43 -1.71 -9.40
CA LEU A 81 -18.56 -2.48 -8.90
C LEU A 81 -19.46 -2.93 -10.04
N LEU A 82 -19.79 -4.20 -10.04
CA LEU A 82 -20.79 -4.80 -10.90
C LEU A 82 -22.08 -5.02 -10.10
N SER A 83 -23.22 -4.67 -10.64
CA SER A 83 -24.49 -4.74 -9.91
C SER A 83 -25.65 -5.15 -10.81
N GLY A 84 -26.58 -5.91 -10.27
CA GLY A 84 -27.84 -6.22 -10.92
C GLY A 84 -28.83 -5.05 -10.93
N TYR A 85 -29.95 -5.23 -11.59
CA TYR A 85 -30.99 -4.22 -11.72
C TYR A 85 -31.60 -3.82 -10.35
N GLY A 86 -31.81 -2.53 -10.13
CA GLY A 86 -32.59 -2.03 -8.98
C GLY A 86 -31.80 -1.68 -7.71
N GLU A 87 -30.49 -1.59 -7.77
CA GLU A 87 -29.60 -1.41 -6.59
C GLU A 87 -29.06 0.01 -6.41
N PHE A 88 -29.91 1.01 -6.68
CA PHE A 88 -29.52 2.44 -6.56
C PHE A 88 -28.96 2.81 -5.20
N GLU A 89 -29.47 2.20 -4.12
CA GLU A 89 -28.99 2.45 -2.76
C GLU A 89 -27.53 1.98 -2.56
N TYR A 90 -27.14 0.90 -3.23
CA TYR A 90 -25.75 0.42 -3.16
C TYR A 90 -24.79 1.32 -3.94
N ALA A 91 -25.25 1.86 -5.09
CA ALA A 91 -24.46 2.83 -5.83
C ALA A 91 -24.20 4.08 -4.99
N GLN A 92 -25.21 4.59 -4.28
CA GLN A 92 -25.08 5.75 -3.40
C GLN A 92 -24.12 5.49 -2.25
N LYS A 93 -24.18 4.31 -1.64
CA LYS A 93 -23.23 3.91 -0.58
C LYS A 93 -21.81 3.79 -1.12
N ALA A 94 -21.63 3.16 -2.28
CA ALA A 94 -20.32 3.00 -2.91
C ALA A 94 -19.65 4.36 -3.23
N MET A 95 -20.43 5.34 -3.69
CA MET A 95 -19.95 6.69 -3.95
C MET A 95 -19.42 7.40 -2.70
N GLN A 96 -19.97 7.11 -1.50
CA GLN A 96 -19.47 7.64 -0.24
C GLN A 96 -18.05 7.14 0.11
N TRP A 97 -17.68 5.97 -0.43
CA TRP A 97 -16.35 5.37 -0.30
C TRP A 97 -15.41 5.71 -1.47
N GLY A 98 -15.80 6.67 -2.31
CA GLY A 98 -14.99 7.18 -3.41
C GLY A 98 -15.01 6.31 -4.67
N VAL A 99 -15.90 5.30 -4.77
CA VAL A 99 -16.05 4.50 -5.99
C VAL A 99 -16.70 5.33 -7.07
N ARG A 100 -16.06 5.38 -8.23
CA ARG A 100 -16.51 6.13 -9.40
C ARG A 100 -17.02 5.22 -10.52
N HIS A 101 -16.64 3.96 -10.49
CA HIS A 101 -16.92 2.98 -11.53
C HIS A 101 -17.95 1.96 -11.04
N TYR A 102 -19.18 2.18 -11.51
CA TYR A 102 -20.33 1.35 -11.18
C TYR A 102 -21.01 0.90 -12.49
N LEU A 103 -21.06 -0.39 -12.72
CA LEU A 103 -21.59 -0.99 -13.93
C LEU A 103 -22.84 -1.82 -13.63
N LEU A 104 -23.89 -1.61 -14.41
CA LEU A 104 -25.12 -2.41 -14.29
C LEU A 104 -25.03 -3.66 -15.16
N LYS A 105 -25.27 -4.82 -14.57
CA LYS A 105 -25.46 -6.10 -15.29
C LYS A 105 -26.85 -6.14 -15.97
N PRO A 106 -26.96 -6.63 -17.23
CA PRO A 106 -25.86 -7.06 -18.07
C PRO A 106 -25.07 -5.88 -18.66
N CYS A 107 -23.75 -5.90 -18.57
CA CYS A 107 -22.88 -4.91 -19.18
C CYS A 107 -22.11 -5.54 -20.35
N SER A 108 -21.85 -4.71 -21.37
CA SER A 108 -21.05 -5.15 -22.52
C SER A 108 -19.55 -5.07 -22.20
N ASP A 109 -18.75 -5.86 -22.93
CA ASP A 109 -17.29 -5.88 -22.77
C ASP A 109 -16.68 -4.49 -23.00
N GLU A 110 -17.23 -3.70 -23.94
CA GLU A 110 -16.75 -2.34 -24.21
C GLU A 110 -16.92 -1.41 -23.00
N LYS A 111 -18.01 -1.56 -22.23
CA LYS A 111 -18.23 -0.76 -21.01
C LYS A 111 -17.29 -1.17 -19.89
N ILE A 112 -17.01 -2.46 -19.78
CA ILE A 112 -16.05 -2.99 -18.80
C ILE A 112 -14.64 -2.48 -19.13
N VAL A 113 -14.23 -2.61 -20.38
CA VAL A 113 -12.93 -2.13 -20.88
C VAL A 113 -12.79 -0.62 -20.66
N ALA A 114 -13.81 0.16 -21.02
CA ALA A 114 -13.79 1.61 -20.83
C ALA A 114 -13.66 2.00 -19.34
N SER A 115 -14.31 1.26 -18.44
CA SER A 115 -14.20 1.51 -16.99
C SER A 115 -12.81 1.18 -16.47
N VAL A 116 -12.22 0.07 -16.91
CA VAL A 116 -10.85 -0.31 -16.52
C VAL A 116 -9.83 0.70 -17.07
N GLN A 117 -9.97 1.15 -18.31
CA GLN A 117 -9.13 2.20 -18.89
C GLN A 117 -9.20 3.50 -18.09
N SER A 118 -10.39 3.92 -17.70
CA SER A 118 -10.58 5.13 -16.89
C SER A 118 -9.90 4.98 -15.50
N VAL A 119 -10.00 3.81 -14.88
CA VAL A 119 -9.31 3.50 -13.62
C VAL A 119 -7.80 3.55 -13.80
N ILE A 120 -7.27 2.95 -14.86
CA ILE A 120 -5.83 2.98 -15.18
C ILE A 120 -5.34 4.43 -15.36
N GLU A 121 -6.11 5.27 -16.07
CA GLU A 121 -5.79 6.69 -16.22
C GLU A 121 -5.78 7.43 -14.88
N GLU A 122 -6.69 7.10 -13.98
CA GLU A 122 -6.74 7.67 -12.63
C GLU A 122 -5.53 7.25 -11.79
N ILE A 123 -5.19 5.96 -11.77
CA ILE A 123 -4.01 5.43 -11.07
C ILE A 123 -2.73 6.07 -11.66
N SER A 124 -2.63 6.12 -13.00
CA SER A 124 -1.48 6.73 -13.69
C SER A 124 -1.34 8.21 -13.35
N ARG A 125 -2.46 8.95 -13.37
CA ARG A 125 -2.49 10.38 -13.03
C ARG A 125 -2.09 10.60 -11.58
N ARG A 126 -2.55 9.76 -10.65
CA ARG A 126 -2.17 9.81 -9.24
C ARG A 126 -0.69 9.54 -9.08
N ARG A 127 -0.17 8.50 -9.70
CA ARG A 127 1.26 8.17 -9.73
C ARG A 127 2.14 9.24 -10.40
N MET A 128 1.57 9.98 -11.38
CA MET A 128 2.27 11.10 -12.04
C MET A 128 2.03 12.45 -11.35
N ALA A 129 0.88 12.63 -10.69
CA ALA A 129 0.51 13.86 -9.99
C ALA A 129 0.94 13.83 -8.51
N GLU A 130 1.40 12.68 -8.00
CA GLU A 130 2.30 12.71 -6.85
C GLU A 130 3.59 13.35 -7.36
N PRO A 131 3.83 14.64 -7.08
CA PRO A 131 5.12 15.23 -7.38
C PRO A 131 6.09 14.38 -6.57
N GLN A 132 7.21 13.99 -7.14
CA GLN A 132 8.33 13.43 -6.37
C GLN A 132 8.60 14.28 -5.11
N ASP A 133 8.30 15.58 -5.19
CA ASP A 133 8.38 16.53 -4.10
C ASP A 133 7.28 16.37 -3.02
N ALA A 134 6.04 16.00 -3.36
CA ALA A 134 4.98 15.86 -2.34
C ALA A 134 5.06 14.51 -1.62
N SER A 135 5.44 13.44 -2.29
CA SER A 135 5.73 12.15 -1.64
C SER A 135 6.97 12.29 -0.75
N ALA A 136 8.02 12.95 -1.24
CA ALA A 136 9.20 13.26 -0.44
C ALA A 136 8.86 14.13 0.77
N ALA A 137 8.07 15.20 0.59
CA ALA A 137 7.63 16.07 1.67
C ALA A 137 6.76 15.34 2.71
N MET A 138 5.87 14.43 2.26
CA MET A 138 5.05 13.63 3.16
C MET A 138 5.87 12.58 3.92
N GLN A 139 6.89 12.00 3.28
CA GLN A 139 7.85 11.11 3.93
C GLN A 139 8.73 11.85 4.93
N GLU A 140 9.23 13.04 4.59
CA GLU A 140 9.98 13.89 5.52
C GLU A 140 9.15 14.29 6.75
N LEU A 141 7.84 14.57 6.56
CA LEU A 141 6.91 14.79 7.66
C LEU A 141 6.73 13.55 8.52
N GLY A 142 6.64 12.36 7.91
CA GLY A 142 6.57 11.09 8.61
C GLY A 142 7.86 10.78 9.38
N ASP A 143 9.01 10.97 8.77
CA ASP A 143 10.31 10.81 9.41
C ASP A 143 10.48 11.75 10.60
N SER A 144 10.07 13.01 10.45
CA SER A 144 10.07 14.00 11.54
C SER A 144 9.08 13.64 12.66
N ALA A 145 7.91 13.10 12.31
CA ALA A 145 6.91 12.64 13.27
C ALA A 145 7.45 11.46 14.11
N ILE A 146 8.14 10.50 13.50
CA ILE A 146 8.77 9.39 14.23
C ILE A 146 9.85 9.90 15.18
N LEU A 147 10.70 10.81 14.72
CA LEU A 147 11.75 11.37 15.56
C LEU A 147 11.17 12.07 16.79
N ASN A 148 10.12 12.87 16.61
CA ASN A 148 9.44 13.55 17.70
C ASN A 148 8.75 12.56 18.65
N LEU A 149 8.05 11.57 18.12
CA LEU A 149 7.41 10.50 18.90
C LEU A 149 8.43 9.77 19.77
N LEU A 150 9.57 9.37 19.21
CA LEU A 150 10.64 8.71 19.96
C LEU A 150 11.21 9.61 21.07
N ASN A 151 11.43 10.89 20.78
CA ASN A 151 11.90 11.83 21.77
C ASN A 151 10.89 12.01 22.92
N GLU A 152 9.60 12.07 22.62
CA GLU A 152 8.56 12.13 23.65
C GLU A 152 8.47 10.84 24.47
N CYS A 153 8.56 9.66 23.85
CA CYS A 153 8.61 8.39 24.56
C CYS A 153 9.81 8.31 25.53
N ILE A 154 10.97 8.78 25.08
CA ILE A 154 12.18 8.83 25.93
C ILE A 154 12.01 9.82 27.08
N ALA A 155 11.40 10.99 26.82
CA ALA A 155 11.26 12.05 27.80
C ALA A 155 10.20 11.74 28.87
N GLN A 156 9.11 11.07 28.50
CA GLN A 156 7.97 10.79 29.39
C GLN A 156 8.07 9.45 30.13
N GLY A 157 8.98 8.57 29.71
CA GLY A 157 9.22 7.29 30.37
C GLY A 157 7.97 6.40 30.46
N ASP A 158 7.35 6.35 31.62
CA ASP A 158 6.19 5.50 31.90
C ASP A 158 4.83 6.11 31.45
N GLY A 159 4.84 7.08 30.54
CA GLY A 159 3.63 7.68 29.98
C GLY A 159 2.77 6.65 29.24
N SER A 160 1.43 6.87 29.20
CA SER A 160 0.54 6.04 28.40
C SER A 160 0.90 6.19 26.91
N TYR A 161 1.22 5.08 26.24
CA TYR A 161 1.49 5.04 24.80
C TYR A 161 0.42 5.78 23.99
N ASP A 162 -0.86 5.53 24.28
CA ASP A 162 -1.97 6.15 23.57
C ASP A 162 -1.96 7.69 23.65
N ALA A 163 -1.61 8.25 24.81
CA ALA A 163 -1.54 9.70 24.99
C ALA A 163 -0.36 10.31 24.21
N ILE A 164 0.79 9.64 24.21
CA ILE A 164 1.99 10.08 23.48
C ILE A 164 1.77 9.94 21.95
N TYR A 165 1.16 8.85 21.50
CA TYR A 165 0.98 8.55 20.09
C TYR A 165 -0.18 9.32 19.42
N ALA A 166 -1.21 9.70 20.18
CA ALA A 166 -2.41 10.35 19.63
C ALA A 166 -2.14 11.55 18.69
N PRO A 167 -1.20 12.46 18.95
CA PRO A 167 -0.88 13.56 18.04
C PRO A 167 -0.28 13.14 16.70
N TYR A 168 0.34 11.95 16.68
CA TYR A 168 1.09 11.44 15.53
C TYR A 168 0.30 10.51 14.62
N LYS A 169 -0.90 10.06 15.04
CA LYS A 169 -1.77 9.14 14.28
C LYS A 169 -2.08 9.58 12.84
N LYS A 170 -2.09 10.86 12.58
CA LYS A 170 -2.33 11.41 11.23
C LYS A 170 -1.13 11.29 10.28
N PHE A 171 0.06 11.03 10.81
CA PHE A 171 1.30 10.89 10.04
C PHE A 171 1.82 9.45 10.04
N LEU A 172 1.51 8.70 11.10
CA LEU A 172 2.03 7.36 11.36
C LEU A 172 0.87 6.40 11.58
N ASP A 173 0.85 5.30 10.89
CA ASP A 173 -0.17 4.25 11.01
C ASP A 173 0.41 3.00 11.69
N PHE A 174 0.73 3.14 12.97
CA PHE A 174 1.23 2.03 13.78
C PHE A 174 0.13 1.17 14.40
N ASP A 175 -1.11 1.65 14.42
CA ASP A 175 -2.22 0.90 15.03
C ASP A 175 -2.69 -0.27 14.17
N ASN A 176 -2.63 -0.12 12.83
CA ASN A 176 -3.23 -1.08 11.91
C ASN A 176 -2.20 -1.79 11.03
N THR A 177 -0.96 -1.32 11.02
CA THR A 177 0.07 -1.86 10.15
C THR A 177 1.26 -2.33 10.97
N PRO A 178 1.66 -3.61 10.89
CA PRO A 178 2.88 -4.08 11.50
C PRO A 178 4.09 -3.49 10.75
N TYR A 179 5.08 -3.04 11.53
CA TYR A 179 6.34 -2.54 11.01
C TYR A 179 7.49 -3.40 11.51
N GLU A 180 8.46 -3.61 10.63
CA GLU A 180 9.76 -4.16 10.97
C GLU A 180 10.75 -3.03 11.12
N LEU A 181 11.49 -3.06 12.22
CA LEU A 181 12.52 -2.08 12.53
C LEU A 181 13.89 -2.65 12.16
N CYS A 182 14.55 -2.02 11.19
CA CYS A 182 15.95 -2.27 10.91
C CYS A 182 16.77 -1.08 11.40
N TYR A 183 17.92 -1.34 11.99
CA TYR A 183 18.83 -0.28 12.39
C TYR A 183 20.25 -0.56 11.92
N LEU A 184 20.91 0.52 11.52
CA LEU A 184 22.31 0.52 11.13
C LEU A 184 23.08 1.42 12.11
N TYR A 185 23.93 0.82 12.91
CA TYR A 185 24.76 1.53 13.87
C TYR A 185 26.14 1.85 13.26
N PHE A 186 26.55 3.11 13.34
CA PHE A 186 27.86 3.55 12.85
C PHE A 186 28.86 3.62 13.99
N LEU A 187 30.00 2.95 13.85
CA LEU A 187 31.11 3.07 14.79
C LEU A 187 31.78 4.46 14.71
N ASP A 188 31.82 5.01 13.50
CA ASP A 188 32.24 6.38 13.21
C ASP A 188 31.04 7.12 12.61
N PRO A 189 30.33 7.93 13.42
CA PRO A 189 29.04 8.50 12.99
C PRO A 189 29.22 9.50 11.86
N PRO A 190 28.46 9.33 10.75
CA PRO A 190 28.45 10.32 9.69
C PRO A 190 27.86 11.65 10.17
N SER A 191 28.14 12.73 9.45
CA SER A 191 27.40 13.97 9.69
C SER A 191 25.91 13.77 9.41
N LEU A 192 25.04 14.61 10.00
CA LEU A 192 23.62 14.57 9.75
C LEU A 192 23.32 14.68 8.23
N GLN A 193 24.05 15.54 7.53
CA GLN A 193 23.86 15.74 6.11
C GLN A 193 24.23 14.50 5.28
N ASP A 194 25.30 13.81 5.67
CA ASP A 194 25.71 12.56 5.01
C ASP A 194 24.69 11.45 5.30
N ALA A 195 24.21 11.34 6.55
CA ALA A 195 23.20 10.37 6.93
C ALA A 195 21.88 10.56 6.15
N LEU A 196 21.39 11.80 6.03
CA LEU A 196 20.21 12.14 5.22
C LEU A 196 20.42 11.83 3.73
N SER A 197 21.62 12.08 3.23
CA SER A 197 21.97 11.70 1.85
C SER A 197 21.94 10.19 1.65
N GLN A 198 22.38 9.41 2.63
CA GLN A 198 22.30 7.94 2.60
C GLN A 198 20.85 7.44 2.59
N ILE A 199 19.97 8.01 3.41
CA ILE A 199 18.54 7.68 3.41
C ILE A 199 17.94 7.93 2.02
N ARG A 200 18.25 9.07 1.41
CA ARG A 200 17.75 9.41 0.06
C ARG A 200 18.25 8.42 -0.99
N ILE A 201 19.56 8.11 -1.00
CA ILE A 201 20.14 7.13 -1.93
C ILE A 201 19.48 5.76 -1.73
N PHE A 202 19.22 5.35 -0.50
CA PHE A 202 18.55 4.10 -0.22
C PHE A 202 17.13 4.06 -0.81
N ARG A 203 16.34 5.12 -0.62
CA ARG A 203 15.00 5.25 -1.21
C ARG A 203 14.99 5.19 -2.72
N GLU A 204 15.84 5.98 -3.37
CA GLU A 204 15.82 6.14 -4.82
C GLU A 204 16.37 4.92 -5.56
N LYS A 205 17.44 4.33 -5.04
CA LYS A 205 18.19 3.31 -5.75
C LYS A 205 17.86 1.88 -5.35
N TYR A 206 17.61 1.64 -4.07
CA TYR A 206 17.47 0.28 -3.54
C TYR A 206 16.04 -0.12 -3.23
N THR A 207 15.18 0.85 -2.94
CA THR A 207 13.78 0.61 -2.60
C THR A 207 12.82 1.54 -3.36
N PRO A 208 12.93 1.64 -4.70
CA PRO A 208 12.08 2.54 -5.46
C PRO A 208 10.60 2.14 -5.33
N GLY A 209 9.78 3.10 -4.84
CA GLY A 209 8.34 2.88 -4.69
C GLY A 209 7.91 2.12 -3.43
N ILE A 210 8.84 1.67 -2.58
CA ILE A 210 8.52 1.04 -1.30
C ILE A 210 8.39 2.11 -0.22
N PRO A 211 7.21 2.28 0.41
CA PRO A 211 7.04 3.24 1.49
C PRO A 211 7.68 2.75 2.78
N PHE A 212 8.54 3.55 3.37
CA PHE A 212 9.12 3.32 4.68
C PHE A 212 9.47 4.65 5.34
N TYR A 213 9.57 4.66 6.67
CA TYR A 213 10.11 5.81 7.39
C TYR A 213 11.58 5.57 7.71
N ALA A 214 12.36 6.64 7.72
CA ALA A 214 13.77 6.56 8.07
C ALA A 214 14.21 7.79 8.84
N ILE A 215 14.95 7.58 9.93
CA ILE A 215 15.47 8.65 10.75
C ILE A 215 16.93 8.37 11.12
N TYR A 216 17.68 9.43 11.35
CA TYR A 216 19.03 9.37 11.91
C TYR A 216 19.01 9.91 13.34
N VAL A 217 19.33 9.05 14.28
CA VAL A 217 19.35 9.39 15.71
C VAL A 217 20.70 8.98 16.31
N GLN A 218 21.41 9.94 16.87
CA GLN A 218 22.74 9.73 17.46
C GLN A 218 23.72 9.11 16.45
N GLN A 219 23.90 7.79 16.47
CA GLN A 219 24.83 7.06 15.61
C GLN A 219 24.11 5.97 14.81
N CYS A 220 22.77 6.02 14.75
CA CYS A 220 21.96 5.01 14.11
C CYS A 220 21.12 5.60 12.98
N LEU A 221 21.07 4.91 11.85
CA LEU A 221 19.97 5.00 10.89
C LEU A 221 18.92 3.96 11.28
N LEU A 222 17.71 4.41 11.51
CA LEU A 222 16.56 3.57 11.83
C LEU A 222 15.61 3.57 10.61
N PHE A 223 15.25 2.39 10.16
CA PHE A 223 14.33 2.19 9.05
C PHE A 223 13.11 1.43 9.56
N PHE A 224 11.92 1.96 9.31
CA PHE A 224 10.64 1.36 9.65
C PHE A 224 9.96 0.91 8.38
N PHE A 225 10.04 -0.37 8.06
CA PHE A 225 9.38 -0.97 6.91
C PHE A 225 8.04 -1.55 7.32
N ARG A 226 7.05 -1.45 6.44
CA ARG A 226 5.87 -2.30 6.58
C ARG A 226 6.29 -3.76 6.39
N SER A 227 5.86 -4.66 7.25
CA SER A 227 6.33 -6.06 7.29
C SER A 227 6.23 -6.82 5.96
N TYR A 228 5.36 -6.36 5.07
CA TYR A 228 5.16 -6.96 3.73
C TYR A 228 6.08 -6.41 2.65
N HIS A 229 6.89 -5.40 2.95
CA HIS A 229 7.72 -4.69 1.97
C HIS A 229 9.21 -4.72 2.29
N LEU A 230 9.61 -5.48 3.31
CA LEU A 230 11.02 -5.61 3.63
C LEU A 230 11.70 -6.52 2.60
N GLU A 231 12.42 -5.93 1.68
CA GLU A 231 13.30 -6.64 0.76
C GLU A 231 14.69 -6.75 1.39
N TYR A 232 14.96 -7.90 2.04
CA TYR A 232 16.26 -8.19 2.65
C TYR A 232 17.41 -8.08 1.65
N ASP A 233 17.19 -8.48 0.40
CA ASP A 233 18.17 -8.37 -0.68
C ASP A 233 18.55 -6.92 -0.99
N ALA A 234 17.58 -5.98 -0.92
CA ALA A 234 17.83 -4.56 -1.10
C ALA A 234 18.67 -3.98 0.04
N LEU A 235 18.39 -4.38 1.29
CA LEU A 235 19.18 -4.00 2.46
C LEU A 235 20.60 -4.56 2.37
N ASP A 236 20.79 -5.82 2.05
CA ASP A 236 22.09 -6.46 1.92
C ASP A 236 22.93 -5.81 0.82
N THR A 237 22.30 -5.56 -0.34
CA THR A 237 22.94 -4.84 -1.44
C THR A 237 23.37 -3.43 -1.04
N TYR A 238 22.53 -2.71 -0.29
CA TYR A 238 22.86 -1.38 0.22
C TYR A 238 24.01 -1.43 1.21
N MET A 239 23.95 -2.32 2.20
CA MET A 239 25.02 -2.51 3.18
C MET A 239 26.37 -2.79 2.52
N THR A 240 26.37 -3.68 1.53
CA THR A 240 27.57 -4.00 0.74
C THR A 240 28.10 -2.77 -0.02
N SER A 241 27.22 -1.88 -0.48
CA SER A 241 27.58 -0.68 -1.23
C SER A 241 28.25 0.40 -0.38
N LEU A 242 28.00 0.43 0.91
CA LEU A 242 28.52 1.45 1.82
C LEU A 242 30.04 1.38 2.01
N ARG A 243 30.71 0.32 1.52
CA ARG A 243 32.18 0.10 1.63
C ARG A 243 32.73 0.42 3.01
N LEU A 244 31.90 0.29 4.03
CA LEU A 244 32.36 0.41 5.41
C LEU A 244 33.34 -0.74 5.68
N PRO A 245 34.42 -0.52 6.41
CA PRO A 245 35.21 -1.62 6.92
C PRO A 245 34.32 -2.39 7.88
N LEU A 246 33.61 -3.39 7.35
CA LEU A 246 32.77 -4.30 8.10
C LEU A 246 33.72 -5.17 8.93
N GLN A 247 33.96 -4.77 10.16
CA GLN A 247 34.17 -5.76 11.20
C GLN A 247 32.81 -6.44 11.36
N GLU A 248 32.77 -7.75 11.18
CA GLU A 248 31.56 -8.56 11.32
C GLU A 248 30.91 -8.26 12.67
N ILE A 249 29.93 -7.38 12.67
CA ILE A 249 29.04 -7.18 13.81
C ILE A 249 27.90 -8.15 13.54
N PRO A 250 27.65 -9.12 14.44
CA PRO A 250 26.50 -10.00 14.28
C PRO A 250 25.24 -9.15 14.26
N VAL A 251 24.52 -9.16 13.14
CA VAL A 251 23.20 -8.54 13.02
C VAL A 251 22.24 -9.44 13.79
N GLU A 252 21.92 -9.09 15.02
CA GLU A 252 20.81 -9.72 15.73
C GLU A 252 19.50 -9.13 15.19
N TYR A 253 18.79 -9.94 14.42
CA TYR A 253 17.40 -9.67 14.07
C TYR A 253 16.52 -9.98 15.29
N LYS A 254 15.84 -8.98 15.81
CA LYS A 254 14.73 -9.14 16.76
C LYS A 254 13.50 -8.44 16.22
#